data_1fee7580995ac60385e06166a4a3267d
#
_entry.id   1fee7580995ac60385e06166a4a3267d
#
_cell.length_a   1.000
_cell.length_b   1.000
_cell.length_c   1.000
_cell.angle_alpha   90.00
_cell.angle_beta   90.00
_cell.angle_gamma   90.00
#
_symmetry.space_group_name_H-M   'P 1'
#
loop_
_entity.id
_entity.type
_entity.pdbx_description
1 polymer ?
#
loop_
_entity_poly.entity_id
_entity_poly.type
_entity_poly.pdbx_seq_one_letter_code
_entity_poly.pdbx_strand_id
1 'polypeptide(L)'
;MAVLSGASMTSWPEMESMPNNLVNYGVTDNGIAVIELCSDSDGEPLTEGKTPVNTYTHAMMRDIDEAVLKARFDDDVTVIMMTGHGEKFFSAGASISMLDSVTPGFKYFFCLHANETLSRLEQTPKLVSAALNGHAVGGGLEIAMAADIRIGRKDSGQVGLPEVSLGVLAGTGGTARLSRLVGKAKAMEIMVTGRKFSYEEAKEMALVHDVWAGSLEEFRQDIMDYAGQFTLPYAASKAIGNIKRSVQSGMEIPLEYHLALERELQSDLFQSGDAKKGIAAYVKREIPEFEGN
;
A
#
# COMPACT_ATOMS: atom_id res chain seq x y z
N MET A 1 12.58 12.09 -12.87
CA MET A 1 11.40 12.98 -12.77
C MET A 1 11.86 14.27 -12.13
N ALA A 2 11.49 15.44 -12.66
CA ALA A 2 11.84 16.72 -12.03
C ALA A 2 10.97 16.82 -10.75
N VAL A 3 11.60 16.77 -9.59
CA VAL A 3 11.00 17.17 -8.32
C VAL A 3 10.55 18.61 -8.50
N LEU A 4 9.27 18.91 -8.27
CA LEU A 4 8.77 20.28 -8.28
C LEU A 4 9.58 21.05 -7.22
N SER A 5 10.48 21.90 -7.68
CA SER A 5 11.33 22.73 -6.84
C SER A 5 10.44 23.75 -6.11
N GLY A 6 10.10 23.45 -4.87
CA GLY A 6 9.26 24.33 -4.03
C GLY A 6 8.38 23.60 -3.02
N ALA A 7 8.25 22.28 -3.07
CA ALA A 7 7.55 21.55 -2.03
C ALA A 7 8.37 21.59 -0.72
N SER A 8 7.76 22.04 0.36
CA SER A 8 8.33 21.91 1.70
C SER A 8 8.60 20.43 1.97
N MET A 9 9.76 20.11 2.57
CA MET A 9 10.05 18.72 3.00
C MET A 9 8.93 18.24 3.90
N THR A 10 8.27 17.15 3.48
CA THR A 10 7.20 16.56 4.29
C THR A 10 7.81 15.78 5.44
N SER A 11 7.60 16.21 6.67
CA SER A 11 8.10 15.52 7.86
C SER A 11 7.30 14.25 8.15
N TRP A 12 7.97 13.24 8.77
CA TRP A 12 7.28 12.07 9.30
C TRP A 12 6.29 12.52 10.40
N PRO A 13 5.04 12.03 10.40
CA PRO A 13 4.03 12.47 11.36
C PRO A 13 4.31 11.96 12.77
N GLU A 14 3.70 12.59 13.76
CA GLU A 14 3.55 12.00 15.08
C GLU A 14 2.67 10.75 14.97
N MET A 15 3.15 9.63 15.52
CA MET A 15 2.49 8.33 15.41
C MET A 15 1.77 7.96 16.69
N GLU A 16 0.52 7.54 16.59
CA GLU A 16 -0.25 6.93 17.67
C GLU A 16 -0.42 5.42 17.42
N SER A 17 -0.45 4.63 18.48
CA SER A 17 -0.71 3.20 18.37
C SER A 17 -2.19 2.91 18.17
N MET A 18 -2.50 1.98 17.27
CA MET A 18 -3.85 1.44 17.09
C MET A 18 -4.24 0.53 18.28
N PRO A 19 -5.52 0.17 18.47
CA PRO A 19 -6.02 -0.44 19.71
C PRO A 19 -5.33 -1.70 20.19
N ASN A 20 -4.77 -2.53 19.28
CA ASN A 20 -4.02 -3.72 19.67
C ASN A 20 -2.50 -3.46 19.78
N ASN A 21 -2.03 -2.23 19.57
CA ASN A 21 -0.61 -1.82 19.56
C ASN A 21 0.25 -2.59 18.53
N LEU A 22 -0.33 -2.99 17.42
CA LEU A 22 0.34 -3.74 16.34
C LEU A 22 0.50 -2.93 15.07
N VAL A 23 -0.12 -1.76 15.01
CA VAL A 23 -0.01 -0.78 13.93
C VAL A 23 0.10 0.61 14.55
N ASN A 24 0.99 1.43 14.01
CA ASN A 24 1.04 2.85 14.31
C ASN A 24 0.38 3.63 13.16
N TYR A 25 -0.31 4.70 13.51
CA TYR A 25 -1.01 5.59 12.58
C TYR A 25 -0.65 7.04 12.83
N GLY A 26 -0.44 7.82 11.80
CA GLY A 26 -0.22 9.27 11.91
C GLY A 26 -0.56 9.95 10.60
N VAL A 27 -0.91 11.23 10.66
CA VAL A 27 -1.23 12.05 9.49
C VAL A 27 -0.32 13.27 9.46
N THR A 28 0.27 13.55 8.31
CA THR A 28 1.10 14.74 8.09
C THR A 28 0.23 15.97 7.85
N ASP A 29 0.79 17.15 8.05
CA ASP A 29 0.11 18.43 7.82
C ASP A 29 -0.39 18.61 6.36
N ASN A 30 0.23 17.91 5.40
CA ASN A 30 -0.18 17.95 4.00
C ASN A 30 -1.03 16.76 3.55
N GLY A 31 -1.60 15.98 4.49
CA GLY A 31 -2.62 14.97 4.20
C GLY A 31 -2.10 13.61 3.75
N ILE A 32 -0.92 13.17 4.22
CA ILE A 32 -0.45 11.79 4.05
C ILE A 32 -0.74 11.01 5.33
N ALA A 33 -1.60 10.00 5.28
CA ALA A 33 -1.78 9.04 6.36
C ALA A 33 -0.70 7.95 6.28
N VAL A 34 0.06 7.78 7.35
CA VAL A 34 1.06 6.72 7.47
C VAL A 34 0.50 5.58 8.32
N ILE A 35 0.51 4.35 7.78
CA ILE A 35 0.15 3.11 8.46
C ILE A 35 1.43 2.29 8.59
N GLU A 36 1.98 2.20 9.79
CA GLU A 36 3.24 1.50 10.06
C GLU A 36 2.95 0.20 10.82
N LEU A 37 3.27 -0.94 10.20
CA LEU A 37 3.15 -2.27 10.82
C LEU A 37 4.22 -2.41 11.91
N CYS A 38 3.83 -2.84 13.10
CA CYS A 38 4.71 -2.79 14.28
C CYS A 38 4.46 -3.98 15.23
N SER A 39 5.17 -5.09 15.00
CA SER A 39 5.11 -6.27 15.88
C SER A 39 6.42 -7.05 15.90
N ASP A 40 6.55 -7.96 16.85
CA ASP A 40 7.66 -8.91 16.93
C ASP A 40 7.45 -10.15 16.01
N SER A 41 8.28 -11.18 16.18
CA SER A 41 8.23 -12.42 15.38
C SER A 41 6.98 -13.27 15.62
N ASP A 42 6.33 -13.12 16.76
CA ASP A 42 5.13 -13.86 17.11
C ASP A 42 3.83 -13.11 16.77
N GLY A 43 3.98 -11.85 16.32
CA GLY A 43 2.87 -10.95 16.02
C GLY A 43 2.30 -10.30 17.27
N GLU A 44 3.12 -10.15 18.30
CA GLU A 44 2.79 -9.46 19.55
C GLU A 44 3.35 -8.03 19.52
N PRO A 45 2.79 -7.12 20.33
CA PRO A 45 3.29 -5.76 20.46
C PRO A 45 4.79 -5.71 20.80
N LEU A 46 5.51 -4.77 20.20
CA LEU A 46 6.92 -4.60 20.48
C LEU A 46 7.13 -4.15 21.93
N THR A 47 8.05 -4.83 22.60
CA THR A 47 8.56 -4.46 23.92
C THR A 47 10.05 -4.15 23.83
N GLU A 48 10.60 -3.52 24.87
CA GLU A 48 12.02 -3.16 24.92
C GLU A 48 12.92 -4.37 24.63
N GLY A 49 13.88 -4.20 23.72
CA GLY A 49 14.83 -5.24 23.33
C GLY A 49 14.33 -6.24 22.26
N LYS A 50 13.07 -6.16 21.85
CA LYS A 50 12.53 -6.98 20.75
C LYS A 50 12.84 -6.36 19.39
N THR A 51 13.15 -7.19 18.41
CA THR A 51 13.37 -6.76 17.02
C THR A 51 12.04 -6.73 16.26
N PRO A 52 11.70 -5.65 15.55
CA PRO A 52 10.51 -5.62 14.70
C PRO A 52 10.65 -6.59 13.53
N VAL A 53 9.68 -7.46 13.39
CA VAL A 53 9.54 -8.43 12.29
C VAL A 53 8.26 -8.15 11.50
N ASN A 54 7.34 -7.42 12.14
CA ASN A 54 6.07 -6.99 11.58
C ASN A 54 5.23 -8.17 11.09
N THR A 55 5.26 -9.24 11.89
CA THR A 55 4.49 -10.45 11.66
C THR A 55 3.03 -10.19 12.00
N TYR A 56 2.10 -10.49 11.10
CA TYR A 56 0.72 -10.19 11.35
C TYR A 56 -0.08 -11.39 11.89
N THR A 57 -0.99 -11.05 12.80
CA THR A 57 -2.01 -11.90 13.38
C THR A 57 -3.39 -11.34 13.01
N HIS A 58 -4.43 -12.03 13.48
CA HIS A 58 -5.80 -11.52 13.41
C HIS A 58 -5.94 -10.14 14.09
N ALA A 59 -5.23 -9.90 15.20
CA ALA A 59 -5.27 -8.63 15.91
C ALA A 59 -4.64 -7.49 15.10
N MET A 60 -3.47 -7.73 14.46
CA MET A 60 -2.86 -6.73 13.58
C MET A 60 -3.74 -6.42 12.37
N MET A 61 -4.40 -7.45 11.80
CA MET A 61 -5.28 -7.21 10.65
C MET A 61 -6.48 -6.33 11.03
N ARG A 62 -6.96 -6.40 12.27
CA ARG A 62 -8.00 -5.49 12.80
C ARG A 62 -7.46 -4.07 12.95
N ASP A 63 -6.23 -3.90 13.43
CA ASP A 63 -5.59 -2.57 13.51
C ASP A 63 -5.39 -1.97 12.11
N ILE A 64 -4.98 -2.77 11.12
CA ILE A 64 -4.88 -2.33 9.71
C ILE A 64 -6.25 -1.89 9.19
N ASP A 65 -7.31 -2.68 9.44
CA ASP A 65 -8.67 -2.36 9.01
C ASP A 65 -9.16 -1.03 9.59
N GLU A 66 -8.95 -0.83 10.88
CA GLU A 66 -9.33 0.41 11.56
C GLU A 66 -8.53 1.61 11.05
N ALA A 67 -7.21 1.46 10.85
CA ALA A 67 -6.37 2.51 10.26
C ALA A 67 -6.81 2.88 8.84
N VAL A 68 -7.17 1.90 8.02
CA VAL A 68 -7.71 2.13 6.67
C VAL A 68 -9.04 2.88 6.72
N LEU A 69 -9.94 2.51 7.64
CA LEU A 69 -11.22 3.22 7.81
C LEU A 69 -10.99 4.65 8.32
N LYS A 70 -10.09 4.84 9.29
CA LYS A 70 -9.71 6.16 9.79
C LYS A 70 -9.20 7.05 8.65
N ALA A 71 -8.24 6.57 7.85
CA ALA A 71 -7.73 7.31 6.70
C ALA A 71 -8.78 7.55 5.60
N ARG A 72 -9.73 6.62 5.41
CA ARG A 72 -10.79 6.75 4.40
C ARG A 72 -11.76 7.88 4.71
N PHE A 73 -12.17 8.00 5.98
CA PHE A 73 -13.18 8.97 6.42
C PHE A 73 -12.59 10.32 6.84
N ASP A 74 -11.29 10.47 6.83
CA ASP A 74 -10.61 11.72 7.09
C ASP A 74 -10.51 12.53 5.78
N ASP A 75 -11.22 13.63 5.68
CA ASP A 75 -11.28 14.50 4.49
C ASP A 75 -9.94 15.21 4.23
N ASP A 76 -9.10 15.38 5.26
CA ASP A 76 -7.77 15.99 5.13
C ASP A 76 -6.75 15.00 4.55
N VAL A 77 -7.01 13.70 4.60
CA VAL A 77 -6.13 12.67 4.02
C VAL A 77 -6.38 12.51 2.53
N THR A 78 -5.33 12.65 1.72
CA THR A 78 -5.37 12.46 0.26
C THR A 78 -4.52 11.29 -0.23
N VAL A 79 -3.50 10.89 0.54
CA VAL A 79 -2.61 9.77 0.25
C VAL A 79 -2.51 8.86 1.48
N ILE A 80 -2.44 7.56 1.27
CA ILE A 80 -2.17 6.56 2.32
C ILE A 80 -0.80 5.94 2.02
N MET A 81 0.07 5.88 3.01
CA MET A 81 1.36 5.22 2.93
C MET A 81 1.43 4.07 3.93
N MET A 82 1.79 2.88 3.46
CA MET A 82 2.05 1.72 4.30
C MET A 82 3.54 1.44 4.38
N THR A 83 4.05 1.13 5.57
CA THR A 83 5.45 0.73 5.79
C THR A 83 5.57 -0.22 6.98
N GLY A 84 6.76 -0.78 7.21
CA GLY A 84 7.08 -1.57 8.40
C GLY A 84 7.91 -0.77 9.39
N HIS A 85 7.74 -1.03 10.68
CA HIS A 85 8.60 -0.49 11.72
C HIS A 85 10.00 -1.12 11.64
N GLY A 86 11.04 -0.32 11.82
CA GLY A 86 12.44 -0.75 11.78
C GLY A 86 13.01 -0.91 10.37
N GLU A 87 14.20 -1.49 10.25
CA GLU A 87 14.96 -1.52 9.00
C GLU A 87 14.83 -2.82 8.21
N LYS A 88 14.58 -3.94 8.90
CA LYS A 88 14.79 -5.28 8.34
C LYS A 88 13.57 -5.85 7.64
N PHE A 89 12.38 -5.49 8.09
CA PHE A 89 11.14 -6.03 7.57
C PHE A 89 10.12 -4.93 7.29
N PHE A 90 9.54 -4.98 6.10
CA PHE A 90 8.20 -4.44 5.89
C PHE A 90 7.20 -5.32 6.64
N SER A 91 7.18 -6.62 6.34
CA SER A 91 6.49 -7.64 7.11
C SER A 91 6.97 -9.05 6.70
N ALA A 92 7.16 -9.92 7.67
CA ALA A 92 7.49 -11.33 7.45
C ALA A 92 6.27 -12.21 7.12
N GLY A 93 5.08 -11.64 7.10
CA GLY A 93 3.82 -12.36 6.84
C GLY A 93 3.12 -12.82 8.11
N ALA A 94 2.29 -13.85 7.99
CA ALA A 94 1.50 -14.36 9.11
C ALA A 94 2.38 -15.01 10.19
N SER A 95 2.00 -14.85 11.46
CA SER A 95 2.65 -15.49 12.60
C SER A 95 2.59 -17.03 12.45
N ILE A 96 3.76 -17.67 12.45
CA ILE A 96 3.85 -19.14 12.36
C ILE A 96 3.32 -19.80 13.64
N SER A 97 3.57 -19.21 14.80
CA SER A 97 3.04 -19.71 16.07
C SER A 97 1.50 -19.67 16.11
N MET A 98 0.90 -18.59 15.57
CA MET A 98 -0.54 -18.54 15.39
C MET A 98 -1.02 -19.63 14.40
N LEU A 99 -0.36 -19.78 13.25
CA LEU A 99 -0.77 -20.76 12.23
C LEU A 99 -0.72 -22.20 12.75
N ASP A 100 0.24 -22.55 13.61
CA ASP A 100 0.38 -23.87 14.23
C ASP A 100 -0.76 -24.17 15.22
N SER A 101 -1.33 -23.14 15.83
CA SER A 101 -2.33 -23.26 16.90
C SER A 101 -3.79 -23.20 16.42
N VAL A 102 -4.06 -22.71 15.21
CA VAL A 102 -5.43 -22.42 14.78
C VAL A 102 -6.10 -23.58 14.05
N THR A 103 -7.43 -23.63 14.14
CA THR A 103 -8.23 -24.61 13.38
C THR A 103 -8.40 -24.20 11.91
N PRO A 104 -8.71 -25.14 11.00
CA PRO A 104 -9.04 -24.80 9.60
C PRO A 104 -10.19 -23.80 9.48
N GLY A 105 -11.21 -23.89 10.34
CA GLY A 105 -12.32 -22.93 10.36
C GLY A 105 -11.87 -21.52 10.73
N PHE A 106 -11.04 -21.38 11.77
CA PHE A 106 -10.46 -20.09 12.12
C PHE A 106 -9.60 -19.55 10.97
N LYS A 107 -8.75 -20.39 10.35
CA LYS A 107 -7.90 -19.98 9.23
C LYS A 107 -8.72 -19.46 8.04
N TYR A 108 -9.86 -20.10 7.75
CA TYR A 108 -10.78 -19.62 6.71
C TYR A 108 -11.26 -18.21 6.99
N PHE A 109 -11.79 -17.94 8.19
CA PHE A 109 -12.30 -16.62 8.55
C PHE A 109 -11.19 -15.57 8.72
N PHE A 110 -10.00 -15.98 9.15
CA PHE A 110 -8.84 -15.11 9.16
C PHE A 110 -8.46 -14.64 7.75
N CYS A 111 -8.40 -15.55 6.77
CA CYS A 111 -8.15 -15.20 5.38
C CYS A 111 -9.27 -14.32 4.80
N LEU A 112 -10.53 -14.63 5.11
CA LEU A 112 -11.67 -13.83 4.66
C LEU A 112 -11.58 -12.39 5.19
N HIS A 113 -11.39 -12.21 6.49
CA HIS A 113 -11.23 -10.88 7.10
C HIS A 113 -10.05 -10.11 6.49
N ALA A 114 -8.89 -10.76 6.33
CA ALA A 114 -7.73 -10.13 5.71
C ALA A 114 -8.00 -9.71 4.25
N ASN A 115 -8.68 -10.55 3.48
CA ASN A 115 -9.08 -10.21 2.11
C ASN A 115 -10.05 -9.03 2.06
N GLU A 116 -11.02 -8.97 2.97
CA GLU A 116 -11.97 -7.85 3.08
C GLU A 116 -11.26 -6.56 3.47
N THR A 117 -10.33 -6.59 4.42
CA THR A 117 -9.51 -5.44 4.84
C THR A 117 -8.68 -4.90 3.67
N LEU A 118 -7.97 -5.77 2.96
CA LEU A 118 -7.16 -5.37 1.81
C LEU A 118 -8.03 -4.87 0.64
N SER A 119 -9.20 -5.46 0.42
CA SER A 119 -10.16 -4.93 -0.57
C SER A 119 -10.66 -3.54 -0.19
N ARG A 120 -10.87 -3.26 1.10
CA ARG A 120 -11.20 -1.90 1.55
C ARG A 120 -10.09 -0.90 1.24
N LEU A 121 -8.83 -1.29 1.43
CA LEU A 121 -7.68 -0.46 1.07
C LEU A 121 -7.64 -0.17 -0.44
N GLU A 122 -7.80 -1.20 -1.27
CA GLU A 122 -7.84 -1.09 -2.72
C GLU A 122 -8.98 -0.20 -3.23
N GLN A 123 -10.15 -0.27 -2.57
CA GLN A 123 -11.34 0.51 -2.96
C GLN A 123 -11.40 1.90 -2.32
N THR A 124 -10.47 2.26 -1.44
CA THR A 124 -10.41 3.62 -0.89
C THR A 124 -9.99 4.59 -1.99
N PRO A 125 -10.78 5.66 -2.28
CA PRO A 125 -10.51 6.56 -3.40
C PRO A 125 -9.38 7.56 -3.09
N LYS A 126 -8.29 7.06 -2.54
CA LYS A 126 -7.05 7.77 -2.20
C LYS A 126 -5.89 6.95 -2.71
N LEU A 127 -4.81 7.59 -3.16
CA LEU A 127 -3.63 6.86 -3.61
C LEU A 127 -3.02 6.10 -2.43
N VAL A 128 -2.71 4.82 -2.62
CA VAL A 128 -2.04 3.99 -1.62
C VAL A 128 -0.65 3.63 -2.11
N SER A 129 0.36 3.98 -1.33
CA SER A 129 1.75 3.61 -1.58
C SER A 129 2.25 2.65 -0.51
N ALA A 130 2.99 1.61 -0.90
CA ALA A 130 3.74 0.75 0.02
C ALA A 130 5.24 1.08 -0.09
N ALA A 131 5.80 1.57 1.02
CA ALA A 131 7.22 1.83 1.21
C ALA A 131 7.87 0.58 1.81
N LEU A 132 8.49 -0.23 0.96
CA LEU A 132 9.06 -1.53 1.34
C LEU A 132 10.45 -1.33 1.90
N ASN A 133 10.52 -1.02 3.20
CA ASN A 133 11.74 -0.68 3.94
C ASN A 133 12.68 -1.87 4.22
N GLY A 134 12.20 -3.10 4.05
CA GLY A 134 12.90 -4.35 4.33
C GLY A 134 12.18 -5.54 3.71
N HIS A 135 12.44 -6.76 4.17
CA HIS A 135 11.79 -7.96 3.64
C HIS A 135 10.26 -7.84 3.61
N ALA A 136 9.62 -8.18 2.48
CA ALA A 136 8.17 -8.32 2.33
C ALA A 136 7.87 -9.74 1.82
N VAL A 137 7.58 -10.65 2.75
CA VAL A 137 7.50 -12.09 2.45
C VAL A 137 6.17 -12.66 2.87
N GLY A 138 5.64 -13.59 2.09
CA GLY A 138 4.36 -14.23 2.38
C GLY A 138 3.24 -13.19 2.46
N GLY A 139 2.44 -13.25 3.50
CA GLY A 139 1.39 -12.26 3.74
C GLY A 139 1.86 -10.80 3.79
N GLY A 140 3.13 -10.55 4.09
CA GLY A 140 3.72 -9.22 3.99
C GLY A 140 3.74 -8.70 2.54
N LEU A 141 4.07 -9.56 1.58
CA LEU A 141 3.96 -9.21 0.17
C LEU A 141 2.48 -9.12 -0.27
N GLU A 142 1.59 -9.96 0.30
CA GLU A 142 0.16 -9.88 0.02
C GLU A 142 -0.43 -8.52 0.42
N ILE A 143 -0.05 -8.00 1.61
CA ILE A 143 -0.42 -6.66 2.07
C ILE A 143 0.14 -5.59 1.12
N ALA A 144 1.42 -5.69 0.76
CA ALA A 144 2.05 -4.73 -0.15
C ALA A 144 1.40 -4.70 -1.55
N MET A 145 0.93 -5.85 -2.06
CA MET A 145 0.26 -5.94 -3.36
C MET A 145 -1.11 -5.26 -3.39
N ALA A 146 -1.73 -4.99 -2.25
CA ALA A 146 -2.97 -4.23 -2.17
C ALA A 146 -2.77 -2.71 -2.30
N ALA A 147 -1.54 -2.22 -2.25
CA ALA A 147 -1.22 -0.83 -2.55
C ALA A 147 -1.23 -0.57 -4.07
N ASP A 148 -1.49 0.67 -4.47
CA ASP A 148 -1.42 1.08 -5.88
C ASP A 148 0.03 1.17 -6.37
N ILE A 149 0.92 1.74 -5.53
CA ILE A 149 2.34 1.92 -5.84
C ILE A 149 3.18 1.19 -4.78
N ARG A 150 4.21 0.49 -5.20
CA ARG A 150 5.19 -0.20 -4.35
C ARG A 150 6.59 0.27 -4.69
N ILE A 151 7.32 0.77 -3.70
CA ILE A 151 8.71 1.23 -3.86
C ILE A 151 9.57 0.49 -2.84
N GLY A 152 10.62 -0.18 -3.32
CA GLY A 152 11.55 -0.94 -2.50
C GLY A 152 12.78 -0.12 -2.11
N ARG A 153 13.26 -0.26 -0.86
CA ARG A 153 14.58 0.24 -0.47
C ARG A 153 15.64 -0.75 -0.96
N LYS A 154 16.59 -0.24 -1.72
CA LYS A 154 17.67 -1.04 -2.33
C LYS A 154 18.46 -1.79 -1.26
N ASP A 155 18.81 -3.03 -1.57
CA ASP A 155 19.64 -3.91 -0.71
C ASP A 155 19.11 -4.14 0.71
N SER A 156 17.84 -3.78 1.00
CA SER A 156 17.26 -3.89 2.34
C SER A 156 16.58 -5.23 2.61
N GLY A 157 16.25 -6.00 1.58
CA GLY A 157 15.49 -7.23 1.76
C GLY A 157 15.13 -7.95 0.47
N GLN A 158 14.25 -8.90 0.61
CA GLN A 158 13.73 -9.73 -0.48
C GLN A 158 12.20 -9.78 -0.41
N VAL A 159 11.59 -10.07 -1.55
CA VAL A 159 10.16 -10.30 -1.68
C VAL A 159 9.88 -11.72 -2.19
N GLY A 160 8.71 -12.26 -1.89
CA GLY A 160 8.30 -13.59 -2.37
C GLY A 160 7.12 -14.17 -1.59
N LEU A 161 6.54 -15.22 -2.15
CA LEU A 161 5.44 -16.00 -1.57
C LEU A 161 5.89 -17.45 -1.33
N PRO A 162 6.56 -17.76 -0.20
CA PRO A 162 7.16 -19.07 0.07
C PRO A 162 6.20 -20.08 0.71
N GLU A 163 4.90 -19.81 0.74
CA GLU A 163 3.88 -20.59 1.43
C GLU A 163 3.86 -22.06 1.03
N VAL A 164 4.27 -22.40 -0.20
CA VAL A 164 4.39 -23.79 -0.66
C VAL A 164 5.33 -24.61 0.21
N SER A 165 6.36 -24.00 0.81
CA SER A 165 7.28 -24.67 1.74
C SER A 165 6.62 -25.08 3.05
N LEU A 166 5.45 -24.53 3.37
CA LEU A 166 4.61 -24.88 4.50
C LEU A 166 3.44 -25.79 4.11
N GLY A 167 3.36 -26.21 2.85
CA GLY A 167 2.26 -27.01 2.33
C GLY A 167 0.94 -26.25 2.19
N VAL A 168 0.98 -24.91 2.13
CA VAL A 168 -0.20 -24.05 1.99
C VAL A 168 -0.02 -23.07 0.82
N LEU A 169 -1.05 -22.29 0.51
CA LEU A 169 -1.00 -21.22 -0.47
C LEU A 169 -1.04 -19.84 0.20
N ALA A 170 -0.66 -18.79 -0.52
CA ALA A 170 -0.80 -17.42 -0.10
C ALA A 170 -2.30 -17.04 -0.07
N GLY A 171 -2.88 -17.06 1.14
CA GLY A 171 -4.33 -17.03 1.34
C GLY A 171 -4.92 -15.65 1.64
N THR A 172 -4.07 -14.62 1.78
CA THR A 172 -4.51 -13.23 2.00
C THR A 172 -4.65 -12.46 0.67
N GLY A 173 -4.82 -13.19 -0.44
CA GLY A 173 -5.02 -12.64 -1.77
C GLY A 173 -3.79 -12.74 -2.69
N GLY A 174 -2.71 -13.40 -2.25
CA GLY A 174 -1.46 -13.50 -3.00
C GLY A 174 -1.62 -14.18 -4.34
N THR A 175 -2.34 -15.29 -4.41
CA THR A 175 -2.59 -15.98 -5.68
C THR A 175 -3.37 -15.12 -6.67
N ALA A 176 -4.34 -14.37 -6.18
CA ALA A 176 -5.19 -13.50 -7.00
C ALA A 176 -4.44 -12.25 -7.48
N ARG A 177 -3.78 -11.52 -6.55
CA ARG A 177 -3.11 -10.25 -6.87
C ARG A 177 -1.83 -10.47 -7.67
N LEU A 178 -0.98 -11.45 -7.29
CA LEU A 178 0.26 -11.70 -8.02
C LEU A 178 -0.02 -12.07 -9.48
N SER A 179 -1.02 -12.94 -9.74
CA SER A 179 -1.35 -13.34 -11.12
C SER A 179 -1.87 -12.20 -11.99
N ARG A 180 -2.50 -11.18 -11.39
CA ARG A 180 -2.91 -9.96 -12.09
C ARG A 180 -1.76 -9.00 -12.36
N LEU A 181 -0.79 -8.94 -11.45
CA LEU A 181 0.35 -8.03 -11.57
C LEU A 181 1.41 -8.54 -12.55
N VAL A 182 1.80 -9.82 -12.47
CA VAL A 182 2.94 -10.36 -13.25
C VAL A 182 2.50 -11.38 -14.32
N GLY A 183 1.21 -11.62 -14.43
CA GLY A 183 0.64 -12.62 -15.34
C GLY A 183 0.72 -14.05 -14.82
N LYS A 184 -0.18 -14.92 -15.33
CA LYS A 184 -0.42 -16.29 -14.83
C LYS A 184 0.86 -17.14 -14.76
N ALA A 185 1.66 -17.14 -15.84
CA ALA A 185 2.82 -18.05 -15.92
C ALA A 185 3.90 -17.68 -14.92
N LYS A 186 4.22 -16.39 -14.78
CA LYS A 186 5.23 -15.91 -13.83
C LYS A 186 4.77 -16.07 -12.39
N ALA A 187 3.51 -15.77 -12.10
CA ALA A 187 2.95 -15.98 -10.77
C ALA A 187 2.99 -17.45 -10.34
N MET A 188 2.66 -18.38 -11.27
CA MET A 188 2.74 -19.82 -11.03
C MET A 188 4.17 -20.24 -10.68
N GLU A 189 5.17 -19.85 -11.50
CA GLU A 189 6.58 -20.13 -11.25
C GLU A 189 7.02 -19.65 -9.85
N ILE A 190 6.74 -18.38 -9.52
CA ILE A 190 7.12 -17.78 -8.25
C ILE A 190 6.54 -18.55 -7.06
N MET A 191 5.23 -18.81 -7.10
CA MET A 191 4.53 -19.43 -5.97
C MET A 191 4.85 -20.92 -5.80
N VAL A 192 4.99 -21.70 -6.88
CA VAL A 192 5.28 -23.15 -6.75
C VAL A 192 6.74 -23.42 -6.40
N THR A 193 7.65 -22.50 -6.74
CA THR A 193 9.07 -22.59 -6.31
C THR A 193 9.27 -22.04 -4.90
N GLY A 194 8.39 -21.16 -4.43
CA GLY A 194 8.53 -20.48 -3.14
C GLY A 194 9.79 -19.61 -3.04
N ARG A 195 10.42 -19.29 -4.18
CA ARG A 195 11.66 -18.50 -4.17
C ARG A 195 11.40 -17.06 -3.74
N LYS A 196 12.38 -16.51 -3.07
CA LYS A 196 12.48 -15.09 -2.78
C LYS A 196 13.45 -14.43 -3.76
N PHE A 197 13.23 -13.17 -4.09
CA PHE A 197 14.01 -12.43 -5.06
C PHE A 197 14.23 -10.98 -4.59
N SER A 198 15.18 -10.29 -5.21
CA SER A 198 15.51 -8.91 -4.86
C SER A 198 14.44 -7.92 -5.32
N TYR A 199 14.53 -6.69 -4.85
CA TYR A 199 13.66 -5.61 -5.32
C TYR A 199 13.90 -5.25 -6.78
N GLU A 200 15.17 -5.36 -7.25
CA GLU A 200 15.53 -5.14 -8.65
C GLU A 200 14.84 -6.17 -9.56
N GLU A 201 14.90 -7.45 -9.20
CA GLU A 201 14.19 -8.49 -9.94
C GLU A 201 12.67 -8.28 -9.88
N ALA A 202 12.14 -7.85 -8.76
CA ALA A 202 10.72 -7.49 -8.62
C ALA A 202 10.31 -6.32 -9.52
N LYS A 203 11.19 -5.33 -9.69
CA LYS A 203 10.99 -4.20 -10.61
C LYS A 203 10.99 -4.66 -12.07
N GLU A 204 11.89 -5.55 -12.47
CA GLU A 204 11.91 -6.12 -13.82
C GLU A 204 10.60 -6.85 -14.18
N MET A 205 9.94 -7.43 -13.18
CA MET A 205 8.64 -8.11 -13.33
C MET A 205 7.44 -7.17 -13.16
N ALA A 206 7.64 -5.86 -12.98
CA ALA A 206 6.62 -4.87 -12.66
C ALA A 206 5.82 -5.16 -11.36
N LEU A 207 6.34 -6.01 -10.49
CA LEU A 207 5.77 -6.23 -9.16
C LEU A 207 6.06 -5.06 -8.22
N VAL A 208 7.23 -4.43 -8.36
CA VAL A 208 7.64 -3.21 -7.68
C VAL A 208 7.86 -2.12 -8.71
N HIS A 209 7.38 -0.92 -8.44
CA HIS A 209 7.41 0.20 -9.39
C HIS A 209 8.80 0.82 -9.50
N ASP A 210 9.48 0.97 -8.35
CA ASP A 210 10.83 1.50 -8.32
C ASP A 210 11.63 0.96 -7.13
N VAL A 211 12.96 1.15 -7.18
CA VAL A 211 13.90 0.75 -6.14
C VAL A 211 14.84 1.93 -5.88
N TRP A 212 14.84 2.43 -4.64
CA TRP A 212 15.62 3.60 -4.26
C TRP A 212 16.71 3.25 -3.25
N ALA A 213 17.89 3.81 -3.47
CA ALA A 213 19.04 3.64 -2.58
C ALA A 213 18.94 4.60 -1.39
N GLY A 214 19.64 4.29 -0.31
CA GLY A 214 19.75 5.15 0.87
C GLY A 214 19.59 4.39 2.18
N SER A 215 19.93 5.07 3.27
CA SER A 215 19.58 4.65 4.62
C SER A 215 18.05 4.57 4.80
N LEU A 216 17.58 4.01 5.90
CA LEU A 216 16.13 4.00 6.19
C LEU A 216 15.57 5.42 6.27
N GLU A 217 16.31 6.34 6.88
CA GLU A 217 15.86 7.72 7.06
C GLU A 217 15.79 8.48 5.74
N GLU A 218 16.80 8.35 4.88
CA GLU A 218 16.79 8.91 3.53
C GLU A 218 15.63 8.32 2.71
N PHE A 219 15.45 7.00 2.73
CA PHE A 219 14.35 6.33 2.04
C PHE A 219 12.98 6.82 2.53
N ARG A 220 12.80 6.99 3.84
CA ARG A 220 11.56 7.55 4.42
C ARG A 220 11.31 8.97 3.92
N GLN A 221 12.34 9.80 3.89
CA GLN A 221 12.21 11.17 3.39
C GLN A 221 11.85 11.19 1.90
N ASP A 222 12.56 10.42 1.07
CA ASP A 222 12.31 10.34 -0.37
C ASP A 222 10.87 9.88 -0.68
N ILE A 223 10.37 8.90 0.08
CA ILE A 223 8.99 8.39 -0.04
C ILE A 223 7.97 9.47 0.36
N MET A 224 8.23 10.21 1.43
CA MET A 224 7.34 11.29 1.87
C MET A 224 7.30 12.43 0.84
N ASP A 225 8.44 12.80 0.28
CA ASP A 225 8.53 13.83 -0.77
C ASP A 225 7.86 13.37 -2.07
N TYR A 226 7.98 12.08 -2.39
CA TYR A 226 7.25 11.49 -3.52
C TYR A 226 5.73 11.49 -3.29
N ALA A 227 5.28 11.07 -2.13
CA ALA A 227 3.86 11.05 -1.78
C ALA A 227 3.27 12.46 -1.72
N GLY A 228 4.04 13.44 -1.25
CA GLY A 228 3.65 14.85 -1.19
C GLY A 228 3.28 15.45 -2.55
N GLN A 229 3.78 14.89 -3.65
CA GLN A 229 3.42 15.35 -5.00
C GLN A 229 1.95 15.02 -5.37
N PHE A 230 1.32 14.11 -4.65
CA PHE A 230 -0.07 13.68 -4.86
C PHE A 230 -1.05 14.27 -3.85
N THR A 231 -0.57 15.15 -2.96
CA THR A 231 -1.40 15.87 -1.99
C THR A 231 -1.81 17.25 -2.52
N LEU A 232 -2.78 17.86 -1.84
CA LEU A 232 -3.12 19.28 -2.09
C LEU A 232 -1.95 20.19 -1.69
N PRO A 233 -1.73 21.29 -2.37
CA PRO A 233 -2.44 21.77 -3.56
C PRO A 233 -1.86 21.25 -4.89
N TYR A 234 -0.92 20.30 -4.87
CA TYR A 234 -0.14 19.89 -6.04
C TYR A 234 -0.90 18.95 -6.97
N ALA A 235 -1.85 18.17 -6.44
CA ALA A 235 -2.62 17.20 -7.22
C ALA A 235 -4.12 17.24 -6.87
N ALA A 236 -4.95 17.06 -7.88
CA ALA A 236 -6.41 16.98 -7.74
C ALA A 236 -6.80 15.63 -7.11
N SER A 237 -6.99 15.58 -5.80
CA SER A 237 -7.25 14.36 -5.04
C SER A 237 -8.49 13.60 -5.52
N LYS A 238 -9.57 14.31 -5.88
CA LYS A 238 -10.78 13.72 -6.48
C LYS A 238 -10.47 13.02 -7.81
N ALA A 239 -9.61 13.60 -8.65
CA ALA A 239 -9.21 12.99 -9.93
C ALA A 239 -8.39 11.72 -9.69
N ILE A 240 -7.45 11.73 -8.74
CA ILE A 240 -6.68 10.53 -8.33
C ILE A 240 -7.64 9.42 -7.87
N GLY A 241 -8.59 9.73 -7.01
CA GLY A 241 -9.59 8.77 -6.54
C GLY A 241 -10.42 8.15 -7.66
N ASN A 242 -10.87 8.94 -8.62
CA ASN A 242 -11.64 8.47 -9.76
C ASN A 242 -10.79 7.66 -10.76
N ILE A 243 -9.53 8.04 -10.99
CA ILE A 243 -8.57 7.25 -11.79
C ILE A 243 -8.38 5.87 -11.13
N LYS A 244 -8.09 5.84 -9.83
CA LYS A 244 -7.94 4.58 -9.08
C LYS A 244 -9.18 3.71 -9.21
N ARG A 245 -10.38 4.28 -8.99
CA ARG A 245 -11.64 3.55 -9.10
C ARG A 245 -11.85 2.99 -10.51
N SER A 246 -11.57 3.78 -11.54
CA SER A 246 -11.67 3.32 -12.93
C SER A 246 -10.75 2.14 -13.20
N VAL A 247 -9.48 2.24 -12.81
CA VAL A 247 -8.49 1.18 -13.04
C VAL A 247 -8.83 -0.08 -12.23
N GLN A 248 -9.05 0.05 -10.92
CA GLN A 248 -9.30 -1.10 -10.04
C GLN A 248 -10.58 -1.86 -10.41
N SER A 249 -11.70 -1.15 -10.57
CA SER A 249 -12.98 -1.78 -10.91
C SER A 249 -13.04 -2.20 -12.38
N GLY A 250 -12.43 -1.41 -13.25
CA GLY A 250 -12.48 -1.64 -14.69
C GLY A 250 -11.76 -2.92 -15.14
N MET A 251 -10.67 -3.28 -14.46
CA MET A 251 -9.94 -4.53 -14.76
C MET A 251 -10.74 -5.81 -14.43
N GLU A 252 -11.81 -5.70 -13.65
CA GLU A 252 -12.62 -6.84 -13.21
C GLU A 252 -13.95 -6.98 -13.99
N ILE A 253 -14.21 -6.09 -14.98
CA ILE A 253 -15.45 -6.08 -15.76
C ILE A 253 -15.15 -6.06 -17.27
N PRO A 254 -16.12 -6.46 -18.14
CA PRO A 254 -15.96 -6.37 -19.58
C PRO A 254 -15.64 -4.95 -20.06
N LEU A 255 -14.83 -4.82 -21.11
CA LEU A 255 -14.33 -3.53 -21.61
C LEU A 255 -15.43 -2.49 -21.84
N GLU A 256 -16.59 -2.88 -22.39
CA GLU A 256 -17.68 -1.93 -22.66
C GLU A 256 -18.24 -1.31 -21.35
N TYR A 257 -18.34 -2.09 -20.28
CA TYR A 257 -18.73 -1.59 -18.96
C TYR A 257 -17.64 -0.74 -18.32
N HIS A 258 -16.38 -1.09 -18.51
CA HIS A 258 -15.26 -0.25 -18.05
C HIS A 258 -15.28 1.11 -18.75
N LEU A 259 -15.45 1.16 -20.06
CA LEU A 259 -15.57 2.42 -20.81
C LEU A 259 -16.81 3.24 -20.41
N ALA A 260 -17.89 2.58 -20.01
CA ALA A 260 -19.05 3.28 -19.46
C ALA A 260 -18.74 3.89 -18.09
N LEU A 261 -18.13 3.12 -17.18
CA LEU A 261 -17.66 3.61 -15.86
C LEU A 261 -16.69 4.80 -16.03
N GLU A 262 -15.73 4.71 -16.95
CA GLU A 262 -14.78 5.78 -17.24
C GLU A 262 -15.49 7.07 -17.65
N ARG A 263 -16.52 7.00 -18.52
CA ARG A 263 -17.31 8.18 -18.91
C ARG A 263 -18.08 8.80 -17.75
N GLU A 264 -18.66 7.97 -16.88
CA GLU A 264 -19.36 8.46 -15.68
C GLU A 264 -18.40 9.19 -14.73
N LEU A 265 -17.25 8.58 -14.44
CA LEU A 265 -16.23 9.18 -13.58
C LEU A 265 -15.65 10.47 -14.20
N GLN A 266 -15.44 10.49 -15.51
CA GLN A 266 -14.99 11.69 -16.23
C GLN A 266 -16.04 12.80 -16.19
N SER A 267 -17.32 12.45 -16.35
CA SER A 267 -18.42 13.42 -16.25
C SER A 267 -18.50 14.05 -14.85
N ASP A 268 -18.29 13.25 -13.79
CA ASP A 268 -18.24 13.73 -12.41
C ASP A 268 -17.06 14.70 -12.21
N LEU A 269 -15.86 14.34 -12.71
CA LEU A 269 -14.70 15.21 -12.62
C LEU A 269 -14.86 16.52 -13.38
N PHE A 270 -15.49 16.49 -14.54
CA PHE A 270 -15.70 17.70 -15.36
C PHE A 270 -16.59 18.76 -14.70
N GLN A 271 -17.38 18.35 -13.70
CA GLN A 271 -18.21 19.25 -12.89
C GLN A 271 -17.44 19.89 -11.73
N SER A 272 -16.27 19.34 -11.39
CA SER A 272 -15.46 19.78 -10.23
C SER A 272 -14.84 21.17 -10.42
N GLY A 273 -14.55 21.83 -9.31
CA GLY A 273 -13.77 23.07 -9.28
C GLY A 273 -12.36 22.86 -9.79
N ASP A 274 -11.74 21.78 -9.38
CA ASP A 274 -10.35 21.43 -9.73
C ASP A 274 -10.17 21.16 -11.22
N ALA A 275 -11.12 20.53 -11.91
CA ALA A 275 -11.05 20.34 -13.35
C ALA A 275 -11.04 21.68 -14.10
N LYS A 276 -11.89 22.62 -13.66
CA LYS A 276 -11.95 23.97 -14.25
C LYS A 276 -10.63 24.73 -14.04
N LYS A 277 -10.08 24.67 -12.81
CA LYS A 277 -8.77 25.28 -12.46
C LYS A 277 -7.64 24.69 -13.29
N GLY A 278 -7.53 23.35 -13.32
CA GLY A 278 -6.48 22.66 -14.05
C GLY A 278 -6.48 22.95 -15.55
N ILE A 279 -7.67 22.92 -16.19
CA ILE A 279 -7.83 23.23 -17.61
C ILE A 279 -7.47 24.69 -17.88
N ALA A 280 -7.95 25.63 -17.05
CA ALA A 280 -7.65 27.05 -17.21
C ALA A 280 -6.15 27.36 -17.04
N ALA A 281 -5.51 26.76 -16.04
CA ALA A 281 -4.06 26.90 -15.82
C ALA A 281 -3.25 26.34 -16.99
N TYR A 282 -3.63 25.18 -17.53
CA TYR A 282 -2.98 24.58 -18.69
C TYR A 282 -3.02 25.50 -19.92
N VAL A 283 -4.18 26.12 -20.20
CA VAL A 283 -4.33 27.09 -21.33
C VAL A 283 -3.43 28.31 -21.14
N LYS A 284 -3.27 28.78 -19.89
CA LYS A 284 -2.42 29.94 -19.55
C LYS A 284 -0.94 29.58 -19.36
N ARG A 285 -0.59 28.29 -19.35
CA ARG A 285 0.74 27.76 -19.02
C ARG A 285 1.18 28.11 -17.57
N GLU A 286 0.23 28.06 -16.66
CA GLU A 286 0.43 28.26 -15.22
C GLU A 286 0.42 26.91 -14.50
N ILE A 287 0.94 26.87 -13.28
CA ILE A 287 0.83 25.70 -12.39
C ILE A 287 -0.48 25.84 -11.61
N PRO A 288 -1.40 24.85 -11.67
CA PRO A 288 -2.64 24.92 -10.92
C PRO A 288 -2.40 24.64 -9.43
N GLU A 289 -3.24 25.25 -8.59
CA GLU A 289 -3.38 24.90 -7.18
C GLU A 289 -4.77 24.29 -6.98
N PHE A 290 -4.81 23.01 -6.57
CA PHE A 290 -6.03 22.24 -6.40
C PHE A 290 -6.56 22.34 -4.96
N GLU A 291 -7.87 22.15 -4.79
CA GLU A 291 -8.58 22.24 -3.51
C GLU A 291 -9.30 20.94 -3.12
N GLY A 292 -9.28 19.91 -3.97
CA GLY A 292 -9.90 18.62 -3.71
C GLY A 292 -11.41 18.56 -3.98
N ASN A 293 -11.98 19.49 -4.74
CA ASN A 293 -13.43 19.61 -4.96
C ASN A 293 -13.84 19.58 -6.44
#